data_62dd255ef5dbb2edb82c0a15e7715b78
#
_entry.id   62dd255ef5dbb2edb82c0a15e7715b78
#
_cell.length_a   1.000
_cell.length_b   1.000
_cell.length_c   1.000
_cell.angle_alpha   90.00
_cell.angle_beta   90.00
_cell.angle_gamma   90.00
#
_symmetry.space_group_name_H-M   'P 1'
#
loop_
_entity.id
_entity.type
_entity.pdbx_description
1 polymer ?
#
loop_
_entity_poly.entity_id
_entity_poly.type
_entity_poly.pdbx_seq_one_letter_code
_entity_poly.pdbx_strand_id
1 'polypeptide(L)'
;RHVRRAWDCATGNGQAAVALAACFERVVATDASRAQIEAATEHPAVSYRVATAEDSGLEDDSADLVTVGQALHWFDTTRFFAEASRVLVPGGHIAAWCYELCTVSPRCDAVVRRLYDDIVGPFWPKERRFIEEGYAGIEFPGTALSPPAFEMKAHWTADDKLGYLRTWSSCQRYERERGEDPVRLFEDDLRRAWGAAPRTVRWPLTVRVSQL
;
A
#
# COMPACT_ATOMS: atom_id res chain seq x y z
N ARG A 1 -23.00 -10.87 -21.81
CA ARG A 1 -21.56 -10.94 -21.43
C ARG A 1 -21.45 -10.31 -20.06
N HIS A 2 -20.91 -11.03 -19.06
CA HIS A 2 -20.68 -10.48 -17.72
C HIS A 2 -19.63 -9.37 -17.81
N VAL A 3 -19.96 -8.16 -17.31
CA VAL A 3 -19.04 -7.03 -17.26
C VAL A 3 -18.18 -7.20 -16.01
N ARG A 4 -16.88 -7.40 -16.18
CA ARG A 4 -15.95 -7.53 -15.05
C ARG A 4 -15.75 -6.21 -14.36
N ARG A 5 -15.96 -6.20 -13.04
CA ARG A 5 -15.88 -5.01 -12.21
C ARG A 5 -14.89 -5.22 -11.05
N ALA A 6 -14.16 -4.18 -10.68
CA ALA A 6 -13.30 -4.21 -9.50
C ALA A 6 -13.64 -3.03 -8.58
N TRP A 7 -13.46 -3.26 -7.30
CA TRP A 7 -13.43 -2.22 -6.27
C TRP A 7 -12.00 -2.11 -5.73
N ASP A 8 -11.37 -0.95 -5.92
CA ASP A 8 -10.07 -0.61 -5.32
C ASP A 8 -10.30 0.22 -4.06
N CYS A 9 -10.17 -0.41 -2.91
CA CYS A 9 -10.47 0.16 -1.60
C CYS A 9 -9.22 0.81 -1.00
N ALA A 10 -9.35 2.02 -0.47
CA ALA A 10 -8.26 2.90 -0.04
C ALA A 10 -7.25 3.12 -1.19
N THR A 11 -7.78 3.56 -2.32
CA THR A 11 -7.08 3.68 -3.61
C THR A 11 -5.96 4.72 -3.60
N GLY A 12 -5.93 5.62 -2.60
CA GLY A 12 -5.05 6.77 -2.61
C GLY A 12 -5.30 7.65 -3.86
N ASN A 13 -4.26 7.95 -4.60
CA ASN A 13 -4.35 8.71 -5.85
C ASN A 13 -4.63 7.84 -7.10
N GLY A 14 -5.09 6.60 -6.94
CA GLY A 14 -5.63 5.78 -8.02
C GLY A 14 -4.63 4.91 -8.79
N GLN A 15 -3.41 4.71 -8.31
CA GLN A 15 -2.38 3.96 -9.05
C GLN A 15 -2.82 2.52 -9.35
N ALA A 16 -3.36 1.82 -8.36
CA ALA A 16 -3.87 0.46 -8.54
C ALA A 16 -5.16 0.44 -9.37
N ALA A 17 -6.06 1.38 -9.13
CA ALA A 17 -7.31 1.51 -9.88
C ALA A 17 -7.08 1.68 -11.39
N VAL A 18 -6.14 2.54 -11.78
CA VAL A 18 -5.77 2.74 -13.20
C VAL A 18 -5.16 1.47 -13.80
N ALA A 19 -4.30 0.77 -13.05
CA ALA A 19 -3.74 -0.51 -13.51
C ALA A 19 -4.82 -1.60 -13.67
N LEU A 20 -5.80 -1.67 -12.77
CA LEU A 20 -6.93 -2.60 -12.86
C LEU A 20 -7.81 -2.35 -14.09
N ALA A 21 -7.91 -1.11 -14.55
CA ALA A 21 -8.67 -0.75 -15.75
C ALA A 21 -8.15 -1.41 -17.05
N ALA A 22 -6.93 -1.95 -17.05
CA ALA A 22 -6.43 -2.78 -18.15
C ALA A 22 -7.07 -4.18 -18.20
N CYS A 23 -7.63 -4.66 -17.07
CA CYS A 23 -8.18 -6.01 -16.92
C CYS A 23 -9.68 -6.02 -16.62
N PHE A 24 -10.23 -4.92 -16.11
CA PHE A 24 -11.63 -4.78 -15.70
C PHE A 24 -12.31 -3.69 -16.53
N GLU A 25 -13.55 -3.94 -16.93
CA GLU A 25 -14.33 -3.00 -17.75
C GLU A 25 -14.76 -1.78 -16.95
N ARG A 26 -14.89 -1.93 -15.64
CA ARG A 26 -15.19 -0.83 -14.69
C ARG A 26 -14.45 -1.04 -13.39
N VAL A 27 -13.88 0.03 -12.87
CA VAL A 27 -13.25 0.08 -11.55
C VAL A 27 -13.92 1.17 -10.73
N VAL A 28 -14.40 0.84 -9.55
CA VAL A 28 -14.76 1.83 -8.54
C VAL A 28 -13.61 1.93 -7.56
N ALA A 29 -13.12 3.14 -7.36
CA ALA A 29 -11.97 3.42 -6.50
C ALA A 29 -12.43 4.32 -5.35
N THR A 30 -12.27 3.85 -4.12
CA THR A 30 -12.69 4.59 -2.92
C THR A 30 -11.52 4.92 -2.02
N ASP A 31 -11.57 6.09 -1.40
CA ASP A 31 -10.67 6.49 -0.32
C ASP A 31 -11.40 7.37 0.68
N ALA A 32 -11.10 7.25 1.97
CA ALA A 32 -11.68 8.10 3.00
C ALA A 32 -11.17 9.55 2.92
N SER A 33 -10.01 9.76 2.31
CA SER A 33 -9.41 11.07 2.12
C SER A 33 -9.90 11.74 0.83
N ARG A 34 -10.70 12.81 0.98
CA ARG A 34 -11.09 13.65 -0.15
C ARG A 34 -9.89 14.17 -0.95
N ALA A 35 -8.81 14.57 -0.26
CA ALA A 35 -7.61 15.08 -0.92
C ALA A 35 -6.92 14.03 -1.80
N GLN A 36 -6.96 12.74 -1.44
CA GLN A 36 -6.45 11.66 -2.28
C GLN A 36 -7.31 11.50 -3.54
N ILE A 37 -8.63 11.52 -3.40
CA ILE A 37 -9.57 11.42 -4.52
C ILE A 37 -9.41 12.61 -5.47
N GLU A 38 -9.27 13.82 -4.95
CA GLU A 38 -9.06 15.03 -5.76
C GLU A 38 -7.71 15.02 -6.51
N ALA A 39 -6.71 14.33 -5.99
CA ALA A 39 -5.40 14.15 -6.62
C ALA A 39 -5.31 12.87 -7.49
N ALA A 40 -6.41 12.13 -7.65
CA ALA A 40 -6.38 10.85 -8.35
C ALA A 40 -6.20 11.01 -9.86
N THR A 41 -5.49 10.06 -10.46
CA THR A 41 -5.29 10.04 -11.90
C THR A 41 -6.59 9.68 -12.61
N GLU A 42 -7.09 10.59 -13.45
CA GLU A 42 -8.31 10.36 -14.24
C GLU A 42 -8.12 9.20 -15.23
N HIS A 43 -9.13 8.33 -15.32
CA HIS A 43 -9.20 7.27 -16.31
C HIS A 43 -10.67 6.96 -16.67
N PRO A 44 -11.04 6.78 -17.95
CA PRO A 44 -12.43 6.65 -18.38
C PRO A 44 -13.16 5.42 -17.80
N ALA A 45 -12.42 4.36 -17.41
CA ALA A 45 -12.98 3.16 -16.79
C ALA A 45 -12.95 3.18 -15.26
N VAL A 46 -12.47 4.27 -14.63
CA VAL A 46 -12.36 4.39 -13.16
C VAL A 46 -13.30 5.45 -12.64
N SER A 47 -14.11 5.11 -11.65
CA SER A 47 -14.97 6.04 -10.92
C SER A 47 -14.46 6.24 -9.51
N TYR A 48 -14.07 7.45 -9.16
CA TYR A 48 -13.55 7.79 -7.83
C TYR A 48 -14.65 8.27 -6.89
N ARG A 49 -14.63 7.81 -5.63
CA ARG A 49 -15.59 8.20 -4.59
C ARG A 49 -14.91 8.37 -3.23
N VAL A 50 -15.36 9.32 -2.44
CA VAL A 50 -14.98 9.43 -1.03
C VAL A 50 -15.86 8.48 -0.23
N ALA A 51 -15.27 7.43 0.32
CA ALA A 51 -15.95 6.44 1.17
C ALA A 51 -14.93 5.72 2.06
N THR A 52 -15.38 5.19 3.19
CA THR A 52 -14.54 4.35 4.04
C THR A 52 -14.50 2.90 3.53
N ALA A 53 -13.57 2.11 4.05
CA ALA A 53 -13.48 0.69 3.72
C ALA A 53 -14.67 -0.12 4.26
N GLU A 54 -15.25 0.33 5.37
CA GLU A 54 -16.32 -0.31 6.11
C GLU A 54 -17.74 0.08 5.61
N ASP A 55 -17.83 1.10 4.75
CA ASP A 55 -19.05 1.61 4.13
C ASP A 55 -18.73 2.23 2.78
N SER A 56 -18.68 1.39 1.76
CA SER A 56 -18.27 1.76 0.40
C SER A 56 -19.34 2.49 -0.38
N GLY A 57 -20.60 2.33 0.01
CA GLY A 57 -21.77 2.79 -0.75
C GLY A 57 -21.95 2.07 -2.10
N LEU A 58 -21.33 0.90 -2.29
CA LEU A 58 -21.51 0.05 -3.46
C LEU A 58 -22.73 -0.87 -3.28
N GLU A 59 -23.31 -1.29 -4.38
CA GLU A 59 -24.42 -2.25 -4.38
C GLU A 59 -23.93 -3.66 -4.00
N ASP A 60 -24.84 -4.50 -3.49
CA ASP A 60 -24.58 -5.91 -3.28
C ASP A 60 -24.21 -6.59 -4.60
N ASP A 61 -23.36 -7.61 -4.55
CA ASP A 61 -22.97 -8.44 -5.71
C ASP A 61 -22.51 -7.61 -6.93
N SER A 62 -21.80 -6.51 -6.70
CA SER A 62 -21.45 -5.52 -7.73
C SER A 62 -19.98 -5.56 -8.18
N ALA A 63 -19.12 -6.37 -7.56
CA ALA A 63 -17.71 -6.50 -7.91
C ALA A 63 -17.25 -7.96 -7.99
N ASP A 64 -16.36 -8.26 -8.93
CA ASP A 64 -15.69 -9.56 -9.07
C ASP A 64 -14.39 -9.62 -8.26
N LEU A 65 -13.81 -8.46 -7.99
CA LEU A 65 -12.57 -8.31 -7.25
C LEU A 65 -12.62 -7.10 -6.33
N VAL A 66 -12.19 -7.28 -5.09
CA VAL A 66 -11.85 -6.19 -4.16
C VAL A 66 -10.35 -6.17 -3.96
N THR A 67 -9.72 -5.00 -4.13
CA THR A 67 -8.28 -4.82 -3.91
C THR A 67 -8.01 -3.85 -2.77
N VAL A 68 -6.92 -4.10 -2.00
CA VAL A 68 -6.42 -3.22 -0.95
C VAL A 68 -4.89 -3.16 -1.05
N GLY A 69 -4.36 -2.01 -1.47
CA GLY A 69 -2.91 -1.79 -1.57
C GLY A 69 -2.36 -1.01 -0.39
N GLN A 70 -1.52 -1.62 0.45
CA GLN A 70 -0.81 -0.97 1.56
C GLN A 70 -1.72 -0.21 2.57
N ALA A 71 -2.97 -0.66 2.75
CA ALA A 71 -3.95 0.06 3.56
C ALA A 71 -4.70 -0.80 4.59
N LEU A 72 -4.75 -2.12 4.43
CA LEU A 72 -5.57 -3.03 5.24
C LEU A 72 -5.32 -2.89 6.76
N HIS A 73 -4.12 -2.52 7.16
CA HIS A 73 -3.74 -2.33 8.56
C HIS A 73 -4.40 -1.11 9.25
N TRP A 74 -5.09 -0.25 8.49
CA TRP A 74 -5.84 0.89 9.02
C TRP A 74 -7.31 0.59 9.26
N PHE A 75 -7.82 -0.54 8.76
CA PHE A 75 -9.25 -0.85 8.75
C PHE A 75 -9.71 -1.53 10.04
N ASP A 76 -10.98 -1.34 10.36
CA ASP A 76 -11.73 -2.33 11.12
C ASP A 76 -11.95 -3.56 10.22
N THR A 77 -11.05 -4.52 10.34
CA THR A 77 -11.02 -5.68 9.42
C THR A 77 -12.29 -6.50 9.46
N THR A 78 -12.96 -6.58 10.61
CA THR A 78 -14.25 -7.29 10.73
C THR A 78 -15.34 -6.61 9.89
N ARG A 79 -15.45 -5.29 10.01
CA ARG A 79 -16.45 -4.51 9.25
C ARG A 79 -16.07 -4.44 7.77
N PHE A 80 -14.79 -4.26 7.46
CA PHE A 80 -14.31 -4.24 6.08
C PHE A 80 -14.61 -5.57 5.36
N PHE A 81 -14.31 -6.71 5.98
CA PHE A 81 -14.57 -7.99 5.33
C PHE A 81 -16.07 -8.29 5.19
N ALA A 82 -16.91 -7.81 6.11
CA ALA A 82 -18.36 -7.89 5.95
C ALA A 82 -18.82 -7.06 4.73
N GLU A 83 -18.32 -5.84 4.58
CA GLU A 83 -18.63 -4.98 3.44
C GLU A 83 -18.08 -5.56 2.12
N ALA A 84 -16.82 -6.03 2.10
CA ALA A 84 -16.24 -6.67 0.93
C ALA A 84 -17.04 -7.91 0.50
N SER A 85 -17.47 -8.73 1.47
CA SER A 85 -18.31 -9.92 1.19
C SER A 85 -19.69 -9.55 0.64
N ARG A 86 -20.28 -8.44 1.09
CA ARG A 86 -21.57 -7.95 0.57
C ARG A 86 -21.45 -7.46 -0.88
N VAL A 87 -20.34 -6.76 -1.17
CA VAL A 87 -20.10 -6.15 -2.49
C VAL A 87 -19.67 -7.18 -3.54
N LEU A 88 -18.99 -8.25 -3.13
CA LEU A 88 -18.50 -9.28 -4.05
C LEU A 88 -19.63 -10.19 -4.54
N VAL A 89 -19.59 -10.49 -5.84
CA VAL A 89 -20.41 -11.57 -6.41
C VAL A 89 -20.00 -12.93 -5.83
N PRO A 90 -20.88 -13.95 -5.80
CA PRO A 90 -20.50 -15.31 -5.42
C PRO A 90 -19.30 -15.82 -6.25
N GLY A 91 -18.25 -16.27 -5.58
CA GLY A 91 -16.99 -16.67 -6.20
C GLY A 91 -16.03 -15.51 -6.51
N GLY A 92 -16.37 -14.30 -6.08
CA GLY A 92 -15.50 -13.13 -6.18
C GLY A 92 -14.25 -13.24 -5.29
N HIS A 93 -13.32 -12.32 -5.48
CA HIS A 93 -12.00 -12.39 -4.84
C HIS A 93 -11.67 -11.14 -4.04
N ILE A 94 -10.96 -11.33 -2.93
CA ILE A 94 -10.29 -10.25 -2.20
C ILE A 94 -8.79 -10.43 -2.39
N ALA A 95 -8.10 -9.37 -2.80
CA ALA A 95 -6.64 -9.33 -2.90
C ALA A 95 -6.09 -8.13 -2.10
N ALA A 96 -5.31 -8.40 -1.07
CA ALA A 96 -4.61 -7.34 -0.33
C ALA A 96 -3.11 -7.56 -0.39
N TRP A 97 -2.36 -6.46 -0.51
CA TRP A 97 -0.91 -6.53 -0.49
C TRP A 97 -0.30 -5.45 0.38
N CYS A 98 0.86 -5.79 0.92
CA CYS A 98 1.74 -4.84 1.59
C CYS A 98 3.19 -5.08 1.19
N TYR A 99 4.02 -4.10 1.50
CA TYR A 99 5.46 -4.19 1.38
C TYR A 99 6.14 -3.54 2.59
N GLU A 100 7.24 -4.14 2.98
CA GLU A 100 8.09 -3.69 4.06
C GLU A 100 9.19 -2.75 3.55
N LEU A 101 10.35 -2.83 4.19
CA LEU A 101 11.54 -2.13 3.72
C LEU A 101 11.98 -2.65 2.36
N CYS A 102 12.31 -1.71 1.47
CA CYS A 102 12.95 -2.06 0.22
C CYS A 102 14.40 -2.48 0.42
N THR A 103 14.93 -3.21 -0.53
CA THR A 103 16.35 -3.60 -0.60
C THR A 103 17.05 -2.92 -1.76
N VAL A 104 18.33 -2.62 -1.55
CA VAL A 104 19.20 -2.01 -2.56
C VAL A 104 20.55 -2.74 -2.58
N SER A 105 21.24 -2.74 -1.46
CA SER A 105 22.48 -3.46 -1.21
C SER A 105 22.72 -3.55 0.30
N PRO A 106 23.49 -4.54 0.78
CA PRO A 106 23.72 -4.70 2.22
C PRO A 106 24.22 -3.43 2.92
N ARG A 107 25.03 -2.62 2.27
CA ARG A 107 25.54 -1.36 2.84
C ARG A 107 24.47 -0.28 2.93
N CYS A 108 23.67 -0.10 1.89
CA CYS A 108 22.57 0.87 1.91
C CYS A 108 21.48 0.43 2.89
N ASP A 109 21.16 -0.86 2.90
CA ASP A 109 20.08 -1.43 3.73
C ASP A 109 20.42 -1.33 5.23
N ALA A 110 21.71 -1.50 5.60
CA ALA A 110 22.16 -1.31 6.98
C ALA A 110 21.98 0.14 7.47
N VAL A 111 22.25 1.12 6.60
CA VAL A 111 22.04 2.55 6.93
C VAL A 111 20.56 2.86 7.09
N VAL A 112 19.72 2.36 6.17
CA VAL A 112 18.28 2.57 6.23
C VAL A 112 17.67 1.88 7.46
N ARG A 113 18.17 0.71 7.84
CA ARG A 113 17.71 -0.01 9.03
C ARG A 113 17.99 0.76 10.32
N ARG A 114 19.16 1.43 10.43
CA ARG A 114 19.44 2.34 11.56
C ARG A 114 18.39 3.46 11.68
N LEU A 115 18.00 4.07 10.56
CA LEU A 115 16.90 5.05 10.59
C LEU A 115 15.62 4.39 11.11
N TYR A 116 15.28 3.25 10.53
CA TYR A 116 14.02 2.55 10.78
C TYR A 116 13.86 2.11 12.24
N ASP A 117 14.90 1.47 12.79
CA ASP A 117 14.87 0.86 14.11
C ASP A 117 15.27 1.87 15.21
N ASP A 118 16.42 2.56 15.05
CA ASP A 118 17.04 3.31 16.15
C ASP A 118 16.53 4.75 16.24
N ILE A 119 16.25 5.40 15.10
CA ILE A 119 15.90 6.82 15.07
C ILE A 119 14.39 7.02 15.07
N VAL A 120 13.69 6.42 14.12
CA VAL A 120 12.24 6.62 13.97
C VAL A 120 11.40 5.45 14.48
N GLY A 121 12.02 4.41 15.04
CA GLY A 121 11.36 3.25 15.61
C GLY A 121 10.20 3.60 16.56
N PRO A 122 10.42 4.47 17.58
CA PRO A 122 9.36 4.86 18.51
C PRO A 122 8.21 5.67 17.89
N PHE A 123 8.39 6.16 16.66
CA PHE A 123 7.42 7.01 15.96
C PHE A 123 6.55 6.25 14.98
N TRP A 124 6.80 4.94 14.79
CA TRP A 124 5.90 4.11 13.99
C TRP A 124 4.54 3.93 14.66
N PRO A 125 3.44 3.94 13.90
CA PRO A 125 2.13 3.57 14.42
C PRO A 125 2.12 2.08 14.81
N LYS A 126 1.31 1.71 15.80
CA LYS A 126 1.21 0.31 16.27
C LYS A 126 0.75 -0.65 15.18
N GLU A 127 -0.02 -0.16 14.24
CA GLU A 127 -0.55 -0.87 13.08
C GLU A 127 0.55 -1.30 12.11
N ARG A 128 1.74 -0.70 12.19
CA ARG A 128 2.91 -1.06 11.39
C ARG A 128 3.28 -2.53 11.51
N ARG A 129 3.07 -3.14 12.67
CA ARG A 129 3.31 -4.57 12.93
C ARG A 129 2.60 -5.48 11.92
N PHE A 130 1.37 -5.14 11.51
CA PHE A 130 0.64 -5.94 10.53
C PHE A 130 1.34 -6.01 9.17
N ILE A 131 2.04 -4.94 8.79
CA ILE A 131 2.86 -4.92 7.58
C ILE A 131 4.10 -5.79 7.77
N GLU A 132 4.79 -5.66 8.91
CA GLU A 132 5.99 -6.45 9.25
C GLU A 132 5.70 -7.95 9.34
N GLU A 133 4.48 -8.31 9.74
CA GLU A 133 3.96 -9.67 9.77
C GLU A 133 3.35 -10.11 8.41
N GLY A 134 3.38 -9.27 7.38
CA GLY A 134 2.80 -9.58 6.07
C GLY A 134 1.31 -9.89 6.13
N TYR A 135 0.56 -9.21 7.02
CA TYR A 135 -0.85 -9.47 7.32
C TYR A 135 -1.15 -10.89 7.84
N ALA A 136 -0.15 -11.63 8.35
CA ALA A 136 -0.34 -13.01 8.82
C ALA A 136 -1.38 -13.10 9.96
N GLY A 137 -1.44 -12.09 10.83
CA GLY A 137 -2.40 -12.02 11.93
C GLY A 137 -3.82 -11.59 11.56
N ILE A 138 -4.09 -11.33 10.26
CA ILE A 138 -5.42 -10.94 9.78
C ILE A 138 -6.10 -12.15 9.13
N GLU A 139 -7.26 -12.54 9.64
CA GLU A 139 -8.07 -13.63 9.07
C GLU A 139 -8.86 -13.11 7.85
N PHE A 140 -8.59 -13.69 6.69
CA PHE A 140 -9.34 -13.41 5.46
C PHE A 140 -10.51 -14.38 5.34
N PRO A 141 -11.70 -13.90 4.93
CA PRO A 141 -12.86 -14.77 4.69
C PRO A 141 -12.63 -15.65 3.45
N GLY A 142 -13.34 -16.77 3.38
CA GLY A 142 -13.36 -17.66 2.23
C GLY A 142 -12.17 -18.58 2.12
N THR A 143 -11.83 -18.99 0.92
CA THR A 143 -10.76 -19.95 0.61
C THR A 143 -9.48 -19.21 0.22
N ALA A 144 -8.40 -19.41 0.99
CA ALA A 144 -7.11 -18.80 0.70
C ALA A 144 -6.51 -19.36 -0.61
N LEU A 145 -6.00 -18.47 -1.45
CA LEU A 145 -5.29 -18.79 -2.68
C LEU A 145 -3.81 -18.45 -2.53
N SER A 146 -2.96 -19.16 -3.28
CA SER A 146 -1.52 -18.93 -3.29
C SER A 146 -1.12 -18.15 -4.55
N PRO A 147 -0.96 -16.82 -4.47
CA PRO A 147 -0.50 -16.03 -5.60
C PRO A 147 0.99 -16.29 -5.87
N PRO A 148 1.49 -16.02 -7.09
CA PRO A 148 2.93 -15.99 -7.34
C PRO A 148 3.61 -14.88 -6.55
N ALA A 149 4.95 -14.95 -6.45
CA ALA A 149 5.74 -13.88 -5.84
C ALA A 149 5.76 -12.64 -6.75
N PHE A 150 5.53 -11.48 -6.15
CA PHE A 150 5.59 -10.19 -6.82
C PHE A 150 6.64 -9.29 -6.19
N GLU A 151 7.21 -8.40 -6.97
CA GLU A 151 8.07 -7.32 -6.48
C GLU A 151 7.82 -6.03 -7.28
N MET A 152 7.92 -4.90 -6.61
CA MET A 152 8.07 -3.60 -7.27
C MET A 152 9.54 -3.27 -7.43
N LYS A 153 9.87 -2.55 -8.50
CA LYS A 153 11.23 -2.07 -8.80
C LYS A 153 11.22 -0.61 -9.20
N ALA A 154 12.24 0.11 -8.77
CA ALA A 154 12.52 1.44 -9.25
C ALA A 154 14.04 1.61 -9.46
N HIS A 155 14.43 2.54 -10.34
CA HIS A 155 15.81 2.96 -10.51
C HIS A 155 15.97 4.33 -9.88
N TRP A 156 16.65 4.42 -8.75
CA TRP A 156 16.75 5.61 -7.94
C TRP A 156 18.19 6.06 -7.74
N THR A 157 18.38 7.36 -7.63
CA THR A 157 19.54 8.00 -7.05
C THR A 157 19.48 7.98 -5.52
N ALA A 158 20.55 8.41 -4.85
CA ALA A 158 20.51 8.62 -3.41
C ALA A 158 19.47 9.69 -3.01
N ASP A 159 19.31 10.74 -3.84
CA ASP A 159 18.33 11.80 -3.59
C ASP A 159 16.89 11.32 -3.65
N ASP A 160 16.57 10.47 -4.63
CA ASP A 160 15.24 9.83 -4.72
C ASP A 160 14.95 9.00 -3.47
N LYS A 161 15.96 8.24 -3.00
CA LYS A 161 15.82 7.45 -1.78
C LYS A 161 15.62 8.31 -0.54
N LEU A 162 16.40 9.38 -0.39
CA LEU A 162 16.24 10.34 0.73
C LEU A 162 14.87 11.00 0.70
N GLY A 163 14.40 11.40 -0.48
CA GLY A 163 13.05 11.93 -0.67
C GLY A 163 11.98 10.94 -0.23
N TYR A 164 12.10 9.68 -0.67
CA TYR A 164 11.17 8.62 -0.27
C TYR A 164 11.16 8.39 1.26
N LEU A 165 12.32 8.38 1.92
CA LEU A 165 12.39 8.19 3.37
C LEU A 165 11.67 9.32 4.13
N ARG A 166 11.70 10.56 3.63
CA ARG A 166 10.96 11.70 4.19
C ARG A 166 9.44 11.54 4.09
N THR A 167 8.93 10.70 3.20
CA THR A 167 7.49 10.39 3.10
C THR A 167 7.01 9.40 4.16
N TRP A 168 7.89 8.72 4.89
CA TRP A 168 7.49 7.80 5.93
C TRP A 168 6.74 8.51 7.05
N SER A 169 5.63 7.92 7.47
CA SER A 169 4.79 8.50 8.55
C SER A 169 5.56 8.69 9.85
N SER A 170 6.50 7.79 10.15
CA SER A 170 7.40 7.89 11.30
C SER A 170 8.37 9.06 11.18
N CYS A 171 8.94 9.32 10.00
CA CYS A 171 9.80 10.48 9.76
C CYS A 171 9.03 11.78 9.92
N GLN A 172 7.83 11.87 9.34
CA GLN A 172 6.96 13.04 9.46
C GLN A 172 6.49 13.27 10.91
N ARG A 173 6.25 12.19 11.67
CA ARG A 173 5.91 12.29 13.08
C ARG A 173 7.10 12.72 13.91
N TYR A 174 8.29 12.17 13.66
CA TYR A 174 9.54 12.60 14.30
C TYR A 174 9.77 14.09 14.09
N GLU A 175 9.68 14.57 12.83
CA GLU A 175 9.90 15.98 12.50
C GLU A 175 8.89 16.89 13.21
N ARG A 176 7.62 16.53 13.28
CA ARG A 176 6.61 17.30 14.02
C ARG A 176 6.89 17.36 15.53
N GLU A 177 7.39 16.27 16.12
CA GLU A 177 7.62 16.19 17.57
C GLU A 177 8.99 16.75 18.00
N ARG A 178 10.00 16.68 17.12
CA ARG A 178 11.38 17.08 17.42
C ARG A 178 11.82 18.38 16.76
N GLY A 179 11.11 18.83 15.72
CA GLY A 179 11.43 20.05 14.99
C GLY A 179 12.60 19.92 14.01
N GLU A 180 13.04 18.68 13.72
CA GLU A 180 14.16 18.40 12.80
C GLU A 180 13.87 17.21 11.88
N ASP A 181 14.40 17.23 10.67
CA ASP A 181 14.29 16.13 9.71
C ASP A 181 15.22 14.97 10.11
N PRO A 182 14.69 13.79 10.51
CA PRO A 182 15.51 12.67 10.94
C PRO A 182 16.40 12.11 9.83
N VAL A 183 16.05 12.34 8.56
CA VAL A 183 16.80 11.87 7.40
C VAL A 183 18.16 12.56 7.31
N ARG A 184 18.27 13.81 7.78
CA ARG A 184 19.55 14.53 7.81
C ARG A 184 20.60 13.88 8.69
N LEU A 185 20.19 13.16 9.74
CA LEU A 185 21.09 12.51 10.70
C LEU A 185 21.96 11.41 10.06
N PHE A 186 21.57 10.89 8.91
CA PHE A 186 22.31 9.81 8.23
C PHE A 186 22.44 10.03 6.71
N GLU A 187 22.06 11.19 6.20
CA GLU A 187 22.09 11.51 4.76
C GLU A 187 23.46 11.24 4.14
N ASP A 188 24.55 11.70 4.79
CA ASP A 188 25.91 11.50 4.31
C ASP A 188 26.32 10.02 4.32
N ASP A 189 25.88 9.26 5.33
CA ASP A 189 26.13 7.82 5.41
C ASP A 189 25.44 7.09 4.25
N LEU A 190 24.18 7.45 3.97
CA LEU A 190 23.44 6.88 2.85
C LEU A 190 24.07 7.23 1.51
N ARG A 191 24.46 8.50 1.29
CA ARG A 191 25.12 8.92 0.05
C ARG A 191 26.43 8.17 -0.17
N ARG A 192 27.25 8.00 0.87
CA ARG A 192 28.50 7.20 0.80
C ARG A 192 28.23 5.73 0.49
N ALA A 193 27.21 5.14 1.10
CA ALA A 193 26.83 3.75 0.85
C ALA A 193 26.23 3.55 -0.55
N TRP A 194 25.50 4.54 -1.04
CA TRP A 194 24.83 4.52 -2.34
C TRP A 194 25.82 4.66 -3.50
N GLY A 195 26.75 5.61 -3.41
CA GLY A 195 27.66 5.97 -4.50
C GLY A 195 26.99 6.89 -5.52
N ALA A 196 27.69 7.15 -6.64
CA ALA A 196 27.27 8.15 -7.62
C ALA A 196 26.21 7.66 -8.63
N ALA A 197 26.13 6.36 -8.88
CA ALA A 197 25.24 5.80 -9.89
C ALA A 197 23.83 5.48 -9.34
N PRO A 198 22.77 5.60 -10.16
CA PRO A 198 21.46 5.08 -9.81
C PRO A 198 21.50 3.57 -9.52
N ARG A 199 20.68 3.12 -8.59
CA ARG A 199 20.58 1.72 -8.17
C ARG A 199 19.16 1.20 -8.30
N THR A 200 19.02 -0.11 -8.54
CA THR A 200 17.73 -0.78 -8.47
C THR A 200 17.30 -0.93 -7.02
N VAL A 201 16.18 -0.34 -6.71
CA VAL A 201 15.47 -0.52 -5.44
C VAL A 201 14.37 -1.54 -5.64
N ARG A 202 14.23 -2.51 -4.74
CA ARG A 202 13.26 -3.60 -4.83
C ARG A 202 12.38 -3.65 -3.58
N TRP A 203 11.08 -3.81 -3.79
CA TRP A 203 10.10 -4.07 -2.74
C TRP A 203 9.45 -5.42 -3.01
N PRO A 204 9.83 -6.49 -2.30
CA PRO A 204 9.04 -7.70 -2.30
C PRO A 204 7.63 -7.40 -1.80
N LEU A 205 6.61 -7.91 -2.49
CA LEU A 205 5.22 -7.75 -2.07
C LEU A 205 4.76 -9.00 -1.35
N THR A 206 4.20 -8.81 -0.16
CA THR A 206 3.36 -9.83 0.45
C THR A 206 1.95 -9.65 -0.07
N VAL A 207 1.45 -10.64 -0.81
CA VAL A 207 0.11 -10.62 -1.40
C VAL A 207 -0.73 -11.72 -0.79
N ARG A 208 -1.90 -11.37 -0.28
CA ARG A 208 -2.89 -12.32 0.24
C ARG A 208 -4.14 -12.26 -0.62
N VAL A 209 -4.62 -13.43 -1.03
CA VAL A 209 -5.80 -13.57 -1.88
C VAL A 209 -6.72 -14.61 -1.29
N SER A 210 -8.01 -14.32 -1.27
CA SER A 210 -9.05 -15.30 -0.94
C SER A 210 -10.21 -15.22 -1.93
N GLN A 211 -10.92 -16.33 -2.09
CA GLN A 211 -12.14 -16.46 -2.86
C GLN A 211 -13.31 -16.70 -1.91
N LEU A 212 -14.40 -15.94 -2.10
CA LEU A 212 -15.63 -16.03 -1.32
C LEU A 212 -16.69 -16.89 -2.00
#